data_fcfb9116c3cd797bb32d81af79373bb9
#
_entry.id   fcfb9116c3cd797bb32d81af79373bb9
#
_cell.length_a   1.000
_cell.length_b   1.000
_cell.length_c   1.000
_cell.angle_alpha   90.00
_cell.angle_beta   90.00
_cell.angle_gamma   90.00
#
_symmetry.space_group_name_H-M   'P 1'
#
loop_
_entity.id
_entity.type
_entity.pdbx_description
1 polymer ?
#
loop_
_entity_poly.entity_id
_entity_poly.type
_entity_poly.pdbx_seq_one_letter_code
_entity_poly.pdbx_strand_id
1 'polypeptide(L)'
;MEAAYRKEADCMIVPMPREVDHHVAGNMSREIDLLAESWHVHRIVFDFAGTDFMDSSGIGILIGRKKTMDMHAGKVTAVNLGERVYKIFEK
;
A
#
# COMPACT_ATOMS: atom_id res chain seq x y z
N MET A 1 -11.82 4.42 -11.01
CA MET A 1 -12.38 3.71 -9.90
C MET A 1 -11.53 3.82 -8.66
N GLU A 2 -12.15 4.07 -7.56
CA GLU A 2 -11.41 4.32 -6.34
C GLU A 2 -11.12 3.06 -5.57
N ALA A 3 -9.98 3.06 -4.93
CA ALA A 3 -9.65 1.99 -4.02
C ALA A 3 -10.58 2.08 -2.80
N ALA A 4 -11.06 0.94 -2.36
CA ALA A 4 -11.95 0.89 -1.21
C ALA A 4 -11.13 0.68 0.06
N TYR A 5 -10.48 1.74 0.51
CA TYR A 5 -9.70 1.67 1.74
C TYR A 5 -10.62 1.36 2.92
N ARG A 6 -10.17 0.46 3.79
CA ARG A 6 -10.96 0.05 4.95
C ARG A 6 -10.16 0.19 6.22
N LYS A 7 -10.85 0.52 7.30
CA LYS A 7 -10.25 0.49 8.63
C LYS A 7 -10.82 -0.70 9.39
N GLU A 8 -9.93 -1.54 9.90
CA GLU A 8 -10.32 -2.69 10.72
C GLU A 8 -9.44 -2.67 11.97
N ALA A 9 -10.03 -2.36 13.11
CA ALA A 9 -9.31 -2.13 14.36
C ALA A 9 -8.30 -0.99 14.13
N ASP A 10 -7.02 -1.21 14.39
CA ASP A 10 -5.99 -0.20 14.13
C ASP A 10 -5.26 -0.42 12.80
N CYS A 11 -5.85 -1.23 11.92
CA CYS A 11 -5.28 -1.52 10.60
C CYS A 11 -6.01 -0.75 9.51
N MET A 12 -5.25 -0.30 8.53
CA MET A 12 -5.80 0.21 7.28
C MET A 12 -5.55 -0.84 6.21
N ILE A 13 -6.62 -1.32 5.58
CA ILE A 13 -6.52 -2.29 4.50
C ILE A 13 -6.58 -1.55 3.18
N VAL A 14 -5.56 -1.73 2.35
CA VAL A 14 -5.44 -1.04 1.07
C VAL A 14 -5.48 -2.07 -0.06
N PRO A 15 -6.66 -2.28 -0.67
CA PRO A 15 -6.73 -3.13 -1.86
C PRO A 15 -6.00 -2.41 -2.99
N MET A 16 -4.95 -3.03 -3.50
CA MET A 16 -4.19 -2.42 -4.58
C MET A 16 -4.94 -2.57 -5.89
N PRO A 17 -4.86 -1.57 -6.76
CA PRO A 17 -5.56 -1.64 -8.04
C PRO A 17 -4.94 -2.69 -8.96
N ARG A 18 -5.65 -2.95 -10.04
CA ARG A 18 -5.24 -3.94 -11.02
C ARG A 18 -3.88 -3.61 -11.62
N GLU A 19 -3.64 -2.32 -11.88
CA GLU A 19 -2.37 -1.85 -12.42
C GLU A 19 -1.79 -0.78 -11.51
N VAL A 20 -0.55 -0.97 -11.11
CA VAL A 20 0.14 -0.04 -10.22
C VAL A 20 1.34 0.53 -10.96
N ASP A 21 1.20 1.75 -11.46
CA ASP A 21 2.27 2.47 -12.15
C ASP A 21 2.55 3.78 -11.41
N HIS A 22 3.45 4.60 -11.97
CA HIS A 22 3.85 5.82 -11.28
C HIS A 22 2.73 6.86 -11.20
N HIS A 23 1.75 6.82 -12.11
CA HIS A 23 0.61 7.74 -12.02
C HIS A 23 -0.25 7.40 -10.81
N VAL A 24 -0.52 6.12 -10.64
CA VAL A 24 -1.31 5.64 -9.52
C VAL A 24 -0.56 5.85 -8.21
N ALA A 25 0.75 5.59 -8.23
CA ALA A 25 1.56 5.61 -7.01
C ALA A 25 1.55 6.96 -6.29
N GLY A 26 1.67 8.04 -7.04
CA GLY A 26 1.68 9.37 -6.45
C GLY A 26 0.38 9.71 -5.72
N ASN A 27 -0.75 9.43 -6.37
CA ASN A 27 -2.06 9.70 -5.79
C ASN A 27 -2.33 8.82 -4.58
N MET A 28 -2.04 7.53 -4.69
CA MET A 28 -2.27 6.60 -3.60
C MET A 28 -1.44 6.95 -2.38
N SER A 29 -0.18 7.32 -2.58
CA SER A 29 0.69 7.67 -1.47
C SER A 29 0.11 8.81 -0.64
N ARG A 30 -0.41 9.84 -1.31
CA ARG A 30 -1.02 10.97 -0.61
C ARG A 30 -2.30 10.58 0.11
N GLU A 31 -3.15 9.80 -0.55
CA GLU A 31 -4.41 9.37 0.04
C GLU A 31 -4.17 8.50 1.27
N ILE A 32 -3.24 7.57 1.15
CA ILE A 32 -2.94 6.66 2.25
C ILE A 32 -2.40 7.42 3.46
N ASP A 33 -1.48 8.36 3.22
CA ASP A 33 -0.92 9.15 4.32
C ASP A 33 -1.98 9.95 5.05
N LEU A 34 -2.88 10.59 4.30
CA LEU A 34 -3.96 11.37 4.89
C LEU A 34 -4.91 10.50 5.72
N LEU A 35 -5.30 9.37 5.16
CA LEU A 35 -6.24 8.48 5.85
C LEU A 35 -5.59 7.78 7.04
N ALA A 36 -4.34 7.38 6.93
CA ALA A 36 -3.65 6.73 8.04
C ALA A 36 -3.55 7.66 9.24
N GLU A 37 -3.28 8.93 8.97
CA GLU A 37 -3.22 9.93 10.03
C GLU A 37 -4.60 10.19 10.62
N SER A 38 -5.60 10.41 9.76
CA SER A 38 -6.97 10.66 10.17
C SER A 38 -7.56 9.52 11.00
N TRP A 39 -7.26 8.31 10.60
CA TRP A 39 -7.82 7.10 11.22
C TRP A 39 -6.99 6.60 12.41
N HIS A 40 -5.83 7.19 12.64
CA HIS A 40 -4.92 6.81 13.74
C HIS A 40 -4.57 5.32 13.68
N VAL A 41 -4.27 4.82 12.49
CA VAL A 41 -3.92 3.40 12.33
C VAL A 41 -2.46 3.17 12.67
N HIS A 42 -2.16 1.96 13.13
CA HIS A 42 -0.80 1.56 13.47
C HIS A 42 -0.26 0.48 12.53
N ARG A 43 -1.07 0.05 11.57
CA ARG A 43 -0.64 -0.94 10.58
C ARG A 43 -1.34 -0.64 9.26
N ILE A 44 -0.58 -0.71 8.17
CA ILE A 44 -1.12 -0.63 6.82
C ILE A 44 -0.89 -1.96 6.15
N VAL A 45 -1.94 -2.56 5.62
CA VAL A 45 -1.87 -3.84 4.92
C VAL A 45 -2.19 -3.59 3.45
N PHE A 46 -1.20 -3.83 2.58
CA PHE A 46 -1.38 -3.71 1.14
C PHE A 46 -1.78 -5.06 0.57
N ASP A 47 -2.97 -5.14 0.01
CA ASP A 47 -3.52 -6.39 -0.51
C ASP A 47 -3.40 -6.38 -2.04
N PHE A 48 -2.59 -7.28 -2.57
CA PHE A 48 -2.30 -7.36 -3.99
C PHE A 48 -3.13 -8.43 -4.71
N ALA A 49 -4.19 -8.93 -4.07
CA ALA A 49 -4.98 -10.02 -4.65
C ALA A 49 -5.52 -9.68 -6.04
N GLY A 50 -5.89 -8.43 -6.26
CA GLY A 50 -6.46 -7.99 -7.54
C GLY A 50 -5.45 -7.38 -8.50
N THR A 51 -4.16 -7.40 -8.19
CA THR A 51 -3.16 -6.70 -9.00
C THR A 51 -2.55 -7.62 -10.05
N ASP A 52 -2.68 -7.22 -11.32
CA ASP A 52 -2.12 -7.95 -12.46
C ASP A 52 -0.76 -7.42 -12.87
N PHE A 53 -0.54 -6.13 -12.70
CA PHE A 53 0.68 -5.46 -13.15
C PHE A 53 1.15 -4.45 -12.13
N MET A 54 2.47 -4.42 -11.90
CA MET A 54 3.06 -3.40 -11.06
C MET A 54 4.48 -3.11 -11.54
N ASP A 55 4.83 -1.82 -11.63
CA ASP A 55 6.22 -1.45 -11.87
C ASP A 55 6.86 -1.08 -10.51
N SER A 56 8.10 -0.63 -10.54
CA SER A 56 8.84 -0.35 -9.30
C SER A 56 8.25 0.81 -8.49
N SER A 57 7.35 1.60 -9.09
CA SER A 57 6.66 2.66 -8.34
C SER A 57 5.82 2.08 -7.21
N GLY A 58 5.30 0.86 -7.40
CA GLY A 58 4.54 0.19 -6.36
C GLY A 58 5.37 -0.10 -5.12
N ILE A 59 6.63 -0.46 -5.33
CA ILE A 59 7.56 -0.65 -4.21
C ILE A 59 7.76 0.68 -3.48
N GLY A 60 7.85 1.77 -4.25
CA GLY A 60 7.98 3.10 -3.69
C GLY A 60 6.84 3.47 -2.75
N ILE A 61 5.61 3.06 -3.08
CA ILE A 61 4.46 3.28 -2.21
C ILE A 61 4.73 2.65 -0.84
N LEU A 62 5.15 1.39 -0.83
CA LEU A 62 5.38 0.65 0.40
C LEU A 62 6.55 1.22 1.19
N ILE A 63 7.65 1.53 0.52
CA ILE A 63 8.83 2.08 1.19
C ILE A 63 8.51 3.42 1.84
N GLY A 64 7.82 4.30 1.13
CA GLY A 64 7.45 5.60 1.68
C GLY A 64 6.53 5.47 2.88
N ARG A 65 5.56 4.56 2.79
CA ARG A 65 4.63 4.34 3.91
C ARG A 65 5.33 3.68 5.09
N LYS A 66 6.30 2.81 4.81
CA LYS A 66 7.07 2.21 5.88
C LYS A 66 7.85 3.27 6.66
N LYS A 67 8.47 4.21 5.96
CA LYS A 67 9.20 5.29 6.62
C LYS A 67 8.27 6.11 7.52
N THR A 68 7.09 6.45 7.02
CA THR A 68 6.12 7.22 7.78
C THR A 68 5.64 6.43 9.00
N MET A 69 5.34 5.16 8.81
CA MET A 69 4.82 4.33 9.90
C MET A 69 5.89 4.04 10.95
N ASP A 70 7.14 3.90 10.54
CA ASP A 70 8.25 3.67 11.49
C ASP A 70 8.38 4.85 12.47
N MET A 71 8.07 6.05 12.03
CA MET A 71 8.11 7.24 12.89
C MET A 71 7.05 7.19 13.99
N HIS A 72 6.05 6.35 13.83
CA HIS A 72 4.95 6.22 14.79
C HIS A 72 4.88 4.82 15.40
N ALA A 73 5.98 4.06 15.30
CA ALA A 73 6.04 2.68 15.78
C ALA A 73 5.00 1.78 15.12
N GLY A 74 4.66 2.09 13.87
CA GLY A 74 3.68 1.30 13.12
C GLY A 74 4.35 0.29 12.21
N LYS A 75 3.53 -0.43 11.44
CA LYS A 75 4.01 -1.49 10.56
C LYS A 75 3.34 -1.44 9.19
N VAL A 76 4.05 -1.94 8.18
CA VAL A 76 3.53 -2.09 6.83
C VAL A 76 3.68 -3.56 6.44
N THR A 77 2.62 -4.13 5.89
CA THR A 77 2.60 -5.54 5.48
C THR A 77 2.03 -5.62 4.07
N ALA A 78 2.58 -6.52 3.27
CA ALA A 78 2.04 -6.82 1.94
C ALA A 78 1.53 -8.25 1.93
N VAL A 79 0.32 -8.46 1.40
CA VAL A 79 -0.30 -9.79 1.38
C VAL A 79 -0.79 -10.12 -0.03
N ASN A 80 -0.98 -11.40 -0.26
CA ASN A 80 -1.54 -11.92 -1.53
C ASN A 80 -0.73 -11.52 -2.76
N LEU A 81 0.59 -11.59 -2.63
CA LEU A 81 1.48 -11.27 -3.74
C LEU A 81 1.41 -12.38 -4.77
N GLY A 82 0.94 -12.06 -5.97
CA GLY A 82 1.00 -13.00 -7.09
C GLY A 82 2.43 -13.08 -7.59
N GLU A 83 2.68 -14.03 -8.49
CA GLU A 83 4.02 -14.29 -8.96
C GLU A 83 4.67 -13.07 -9.62
N ARG A 84 3.91 -12.36 -10.45
CA ARG A 84 4.45 -11.18 -11.16
C ARG A 84 4.81 -10.06 -10.19
N VAL A 85 3.93 -9.80 -9.23
CA VAL A 85 4.16 -8.74 -8.25
C VAL A 85 5.32 -9.13 -7.34
N TYR A 86 5.37 -10.38 -6.93
CA TYR A 86 6.43 -10.88 -6.07
C TYR A 86 7.81 -10.69 -6.72
N LYS A 87 7.91 -10.92 -8.02
CA LYS A 87 9.18 -10.75 -8.73
C LYS A 87 9.70 -9.33 -8.70
N ILE A 88 8.80 -8.35 -8.67
CA ILE A 88 9.20 -6.95 -8.55
C ILE A 88 9.85 -6.71 -7.19
N PHE A 89 9.30 -7.32 -6.13
CA PHE A 89 9.85 -7.17 -4.79
C PHE A 89 11.21 -7.83 -4.62
N GLU A 90 11.51 -8.83 -5.43
CA GLU A 90 12.78 -9.54 -5.33
C GLU A 90 13.98 -8.77 -5.89
N LYS A 91 13.74 -7.77 -6.69
CA LYS A 91 14.82 -7.02 -7.35
C LYS A 91 15.50 -5.99 -6.47
#